data_0b7047b01f15982ded65f7f76703166e
#
_entry.id   0b7047b01f15982ded65f7f76703166e
#
_cell.length_a   1.000
_cell.length_b   1.000
_cell.length_c   1.000
_cell.angle_alpha   90.00
_cell.angle_beta   90.00
_cell.angle_gamma   90.00
#
_symmetry.space_group_name_H-M   'P 1'
#
loop_
_entity.id
_entity.type
_entity.pdbx_description
1 polymer ?
#
loop_
_entity_poly.entity_id
_entity_poly.type
_entity_poly.pdbx_seq_one_letter_code
_entity_poly.pdbx_strand_id
1 'polypeptide(L)' 'MFFIHPMLKMRMKKIVYLLENANAFSEESAKVINEIGLMNPNFLSNAVRLLVANGTIIKTDNAKYYLSK' A
#
# COMPACT_ATOMS: atom_id res chain seq x y z
N MET A 1 22.54 -7.64 2.05
CA MET A 1 21.58 -7.83 0.97
C MET A 1 20.20 -8.12 1.50
N PHE A 2 19.23 -7.54 0.91
CA PHE A 2 17.86 -7.63 1.34
C PHE A 2 17.12 -8.73 0.59
N PHE A 3 16.60 -9.69 1.31
CA PHE A 3 15.82 -10.75 0.69
C PHE A 3 14.34 -10.52 0.96
N ILE A 4 13.56 -10.36 -0.10
CA ILE A 4 12.11 -10.18 0.02
C ILE A 4 11.44 -11.48 -0.35
N HIS A 5 10.62 -12.00 0.57
CA HIS A 5 9.89 -13.22 0.32
C HIS A 5 8.95 -13.04 -0.88
N PRO A 6 8.86 -14.03 -1.78
CA PRO A 6 8.01 -13.89 -2.97
C PRO A 6 6.55 -13.54 -2.66
N MET A 7 5.99 -14.09 -1.59
CA MET A 7 4.61 -13.77 -1.22
C MET A 7 4.48 -12.31 -0.78
N LEU A 8 5.47 -11.80 -0.08
CA LEU A 8 5.47 -10.39 0.33
C LEU A 8 5.50 -9.50 -0.89
N LYS A 9 6.33 -9.84 -1.87
CA LYS A 9 6.43 -9.07 -3.10
C LYS A 9 5.10 -9.04 -3.83
N MET A 10 4.41 -10.16 -3.88
CA MET A 10 3.10 -10.23 -4.52
C MET A 10 2.09 -9.34 -3.81
N ARG A 11 2.12 -9.32 -2.49
CA ARG A 11 1.22 -8.48 -1.72
C ARG A 11 1.51 -7.00 -1.94
N MET A 12 2.78 -6.65 -2.04
CA MET A 12 3.16 -5.27 -2.35
C MET A 12 2.61 -4.85 -3.70
N LYS A 13 2.73 -5.71 -4.70
CA LYS A 13 2.19 -5.42 -6.03
C LYS A 13 0.67 -5.28 -6.00
N LYS A 14 0.00 -6.12 -5.22
CA LYS A 14 -1.45 -6.05 -5.11
C LYS A 14 -1.90 -4.73 -4.50
N ILE A 15 -1.20 -4.28 -3.47
CA ILE A 15 -1.54 -3.00 -2.83
C ILE A 15 -1.40 -1.87 -3.83
N VAL A 16 -0.30 -1.84 -4.58
CA VAL A 16 -0.09 -0.82 -5.59
C VAL A 16 -1.20 -0.87 -6.65
N TYR A 17 -1.53 -2.06 -7.11
CA TYR A 17 -2.57 -2.25 -8.11
C TYR A 17 -3.92 -1.71 -7.62
N LEU A 18 -4.27 -2.02 -6.37
CA LEU A 18 -5.55 -1.58 -5.81
C LEU A 18 -5.60 -0.07 -5.64
N LEU A 19 -4.49 0.53 -5.25
CA LEU A 19 -4.43 1.98 -5.14
C LEU A 19 -4.53 2.64 -6.49
N GLU A 20 -3.90 2.06 -7.51
CA GLU A 20 -4.02 2.57 -8.87
C GLU A 20 -5.48 2.52 -9.36
N ASN A 21 -6.15 1.41 -9.11
CA ASN A 21 -7.54 1.25 -9.51
C ASN A 21 -8.47 2.19 -8.76
N ALA A 22 -8.10 2.57 -7.56
CA ALA A 22 -8.87 3.52 -6.76
C ALA A 22 -8.52 4.96 -7.08
N ASN A 23 -7.58 5.18 -8.00
CA ASN A 23 -7.10 6.52 -8.37
C ASN A 23 -6.51 7.27 -7.18
N ALA A 24 -5.86 6.55 -6.29
CA ALA A 24 -5.26 7.13 -5.09
C ALA A 24 -3.85 7.64 -5.42
N PHE A 25 -3.78 8.80 -6.04
CA PHE A 25 -2.50 9.38 -6.47
C PHE A 25 -2.15 10.66 -5.74
N SER A 26 -2.98 11.09 -4.80
CA SER A 26 -2.72 12.33 -4.06
C SER A 26 -3.32 12.18 -2.67
N GLU A 27 -2.96 13.11 -1.80
CA GLU A 27 -3.49 13.12 -0.45
C GLU A 27 -5.02 13.20 -0.44
N GLU A 28 -5.58 13.94 -1.39
CA GLU A 28 -7.02 14.11 -1.49
C GLU A 28 -7.73 12.82 -1.87
N SER A 29 -7.08 12.00 -2.68
CA SER A 29 -7.67 10.73 -3.14
C SER A 29 -7.15 9.53 -2.37
N ALA A 30 -6.40 9.75 -1.30
CA ALA A 30 -5.84 8.66 -0.49
C ALA A 30 -6.96 7.77 0.05
N LYS A 31 -6.65 6.49 0.20
CA LYS A 31 -7.64 5.49 0.60
C LYS A 31 -7.20 4.74 1.84
N VAL A 32 -8.16 4.36 2.67
CA VAL A 32 -7.93 3.44 3.78
C VAL A 32 -7.77 2.04 3.18
N ILE A 33 -6.90 1.24 3.78
CA ILE A 33 -6.64 -0.12 3.28
C ILE A 33 -7.95 -0.92 3.13
N ASN A 34 -8.86 -0.78 4.09
CA ASN A 34 -10.13 -1.51 4.03
C ASN A 34 -11.00 -1.09 2.86
N GLU A 35 -10.90 0.16 2.44
CA GLU A 35 -11.72 0.68 1.34
C GLU A 35 -11.33 0.10 -0.01
N ILE A 36 -10.09 -0.34 -0.16
CA ILE A 36 -9.63 -0.85 -1.45
C ILE A 36 -9.77 -2.37 -1.55
N GLY A 37 -10.48 -2.98 -0.61
CA GLY A 37 -10.86 -4.39 -0.72
C GLY A 37 -9.87 -5.38 -0.17
N LEU A 38 -8.91 -4.92 0.62
CA LEU A 38 -7.97 -5.84 1.26
C LEU A 38 -8.61 -6.44 2.51
N MET A 39 -8.68 -7.76 2.55
CA MET A 39 -9.49 -8.45 3.54
C MET A 39 -8.82 -8.66 4.89
N ASN A 40 -7.50 -8.67 4.93
CA ASN A 40 -6.80 -8.98 6.18
C ASN A 40 -5.67 -8.00 6.41
N PRO A 41 -5.91 -6.91 7.14
CA PRO A 41 -4.88 -5.90 7.36
C PRO A 41 -3.65 -6.44 8.09
N ASN A 42 -3.83 -7.41 8.99
CA ASN A 42 -2.67 -7.99 9.68
C ASN A 42 -1.75 -8.72 8.72
N PHE A 43 -2.34 -9.36 7.72
CA PHE A 43 -1.59 -10.12 6.73
C PHE A 43 -0.77 -9.21 5.82
N LEU A 44 -1.23 -7.99 5.64
CA LEU A 44 -0.65 -7.04 4.69
C LEU A 44 0.21 -5.97 5.36
N SER A 45 0.28 -5.97 6.69
CA SER A 45 0.95 -4.90 7.40
C SER A 45 2.44 -4.77 7.03
N ASN A 46 3.12 -5.90 6.82
CA ASN A 46 4.53 -5.86 6.44
C ASN A 46 4.72 -5.29 5.04
N ALA A 47 3.82 -5.65 4.11
CA ALA A 47 3.89 -5.13 2.75
C ALA A 47 3.64 -3.63 2.73
N VAL A 48 2.64 -3.17 3.48
CA VAL A 48 2.35 -1.73 3.57
C VAL A 48 3.55 -1.00 4.17
N ARG A 49 4.11 -1.54 5.23
CA ARG A 49 5.25 -0.91 5.89
C ARG A 49 6.44 -0.76 4.95
N LEU A 50 6.73 -1.79 4.16
CA LEU A 50 7.83 -1.74 3.21
C LEU A 50 7.56 -0.74 2.10
N LEU A 51 6.33 -0.68 1.60
CA LEU A 51 5.98 0.28 0.56
C LEU A 51 6.11 1.71 1.05
N VAL A 52 5.73 1.98 2.30
CA VAL A 52 5.92 3.29 2.89
C VAL A 52 7.41 3.58 3.07
N ALA A 53 8.15 2.60 3.57
CA ALA A 53 9.58 2.79 3.84
C ALA A 53 10.37 3.08 2.57
N ASN A 54 10.02 2.45 1.46
CA ASN A 54 10.75 2.68 0.20
C ASN A 54 10.17 3.81 -0.63
N GLY A 55 9.13 4.49 -0.14
CA GLY A 55 8.58 5.66 -0.80
C GLY A 55 7.59 5.37 -1.92
N THR A 56 7.19 4.12 -2.12
CA THR A 56 6.23 3.79 -3.18
C THR A 56 4.84 4.33 -2.86
N ILE A 57 4.45 4.26 -1.59
CA ILE A 57 3.19 4.84 -1.14
C ILE A 57 3.46 5.80 0.01
N ILE A 58 2.53 6.71 0.19
CA ILE A 58 2.64 7.71 1.25
C ILE A 58 1.45 7.55 2.20
N LYS A 59 1.74 7.54 3.49
CA LYS A 59 0.71 7.44 4.51
C LYS A 59 0.33 8.85 4.97
N THR A 60 -0.97 9.11 5.02
CA THR A 60 -1.48 10.38 5.52
C THR A 60 -1.71 10.32 7.03
N ASP A 61 -1.99 11.47 7.62
CA ASP A 61 -2.28 11.56 9.05
C ASP A 61 -3.52 10.74 9.45
N ASN A 62 -4.42 10.53 8.51
CA ASN A 62 -5.65 9.80 8.76
C ASN A 62 -5.53 8.31 8.48
N ALA A 63 -4.32 7.81 8.39
CA ALA A 63 -4.04 6.40 8.07
C ALA A 63 -4.61 6.00 6.71
N LYS A 64 -4.59 6.93 5.77
CA LYS A 64 -4.91 6.65 4.37
C LYS A 64 -3.62 6.58 3.59
N TYR A 65 -3.69 5.98 2.40
CA TYR A 65 -2.49 5.76 1.60
C TYR A 65 -2.74 6.19 0.16
N TYR A 66 -1.70 6.70 -0.49
CA TYR A 66 -1.75 7.01 -1.92
C TYR A 66 -0.40 6.73 -2.55
N LEU A 67 -0.41 6.57 -3.87
CA LEU A 67 0.81 6.27 -4.60
C LEU A 67 1.64 7.53 -4.79
N SER A 68 2.92 7.40 -4.49
CA SER A 68 3.88 8.48 -4.73
C SER A 68 4.28 8.44 -6.21
N LYS A 69 4.05 9.53 -6.89
CA LYS A 69 4.37 9.60 -8.31
C LYS A 69 5.32 10.70 -8.61
#